data_9db4c4dc2b63bbe55810e7de6cbc0717
#
_entry.id   9db4c4dc2b63bbe55810e7de6cbc0717
#
_cell.length_a   1.000
_cell.length_b   1.000
_cell.length_c   1.000
_cell.angle_alpha   90.00
_cell.angle_beta   90.00
_cell.angle_gamma   90.00
#
_symmetry.space_group_name_H-M   'P 1'
#
loop_
_entity.id
_entity.type
_entity.pdbx_description
1 polymer ?
#
loop_
_entity_poly.entity_id
_entity_poly.type
_entity_poly.pdbx_seq_one_letter_code
_entity_poly.pdbx_strand_id
1 'polypeptide(L)'
;MLLPVVIDNNQRQGEVFAPIHWSASNASSANITALYTDANDKISGQPELKHAAIKLQKVSYQHYGQLFIKQDLKVELLGEYFDYFVTSPVEKGQLVFFATDQQPATIKRHLQLQLPLYDEWINAADPDLNSTCAMRQGEMSLIMFISSKNIEVDPSWINSLLNSEDVTSEQLHGLLNKQPDEQFKQGKLICSCFKVGENTIIDAIKTGCDSVDSLGRKLQCGTNCGSCKSELSQLVKQHKPKKLVIEQHQLIALEDVS
;
A
#
# COMPACT_ATOMS: atom_id res chain seq x y z
N MET A 1 9.57 -17.87 -5.30
CA MET A 1 8.78 -16.68 -5.70
C MET A 1 8.52 -15.83 -4.47
N LEU A 2 8.60 -14.52 -4.59
CA LEU A 2 8.36 -13.56 -3.52
C LEU A 2 7.15 -12.70 -3.88
N LEU A 3 6.25 -12.49 -2.92
CA LEU A 3 5.03 -11.68 -3.09
C LEU A 3 4.75 -10.90 -1.82
N PRO A 4 4.23 -9.66 -1.90
CA PRO A 4 3.71 -8.97 -0.74
C PRO A 4 2.45 -9.67 -0.25
N VAL A 5 2.25 -9.66 1.06
CA VAL A 5 1.11 -10.32 1.70
C VAL A 5 0.17 -9.27 2.27
N VAL A 6 -1.11 -9.41 1.93
CA VAL A 6 -2.22 -8.67 2.56
C VAL A 6 -3.04 -9.68 3.36
N ILE A 7 -3.33 -9.35 4.62
CA ILE A 7 -4.19 -10.18 5.47
C ILE A 7 -5.64 -9.74 5.23
N ASP A 8 -6.47 -10.66 4.72
CA ASP A 8 -7.90 -10.43 4.52
C ASP A 8 -8.70 -11.40 5.39
N ASN A 9 -9.52 -10.86 6.28
CA ASN A 9 -10.38 -11.64 7.18
C ASN A 9 -11.53 -12.37 6.46
N ASN A 10 -11.80 -12.04 5.18
CA ASN A 10 -12.80 -12.72 4.36
C ASN A 10 -12.21 -13.93 3.61
N GLN A 11 -10.90 -14.08 3.61
CA GLN A 11 -10.23 -15.23 3.01
C GLN A 11 -10.38 -16.45 3.91
N ARG A 12 -10.64 -17.62 3.33
CA ARG A 12 -10.74 -18.88 4.08
C ARG A 12 -9.38 -19.27 4.66
N GLN A 13 -9.40 -19.81 5.86
CA GLN A 13 -8.20 -20.35 6.48
C GLN A 13 -7.62 -21.50 5.64
N GLY A 14 -6.33 -21.46 5.36
CA GLY A 14 -5.63 -22.45 4.53
C GLY A 14 -5.68 -22.15 3.03
N GLU A 15 -6.32 -21.07 2.61
CA GLU A 15 -6.35 -20.61 1.22
C GLU A 15 -5.67 -19.26 1.08
N VAL A 16 -5.02 -19.04 -0.07
CA VAL A 16 -4.48 -17.75 -0.47
C VAL A 16 -4.93 -17.42 -1.89
N PHE A 17 -5.04 -16.15 -2.18
CA PHE A 17 -5.31 -15.63 -3.51
C PHE A 17 -4.12 -14.82 -4.01
N ALA A 18 -3.70 -15.06 -5.25
CA ALA A 18 -2.68 -14.26 -5.92
C ALA A 18 -3.16 -13.89 -7.34
N PRO A 19 -3.13 -12.59 -7.71
CA PRO A 19 -3.48 -12.16 -9.06
C PRO A 19 -2.51 -12.75 -10.10
N ILE A 20 -3.05 -13.25 -11.22
CA ILE A 20 -2.25 -13.86 -12.30
C ILE A 20 -1.41 -12.86 -13.10
N HIS A 21 -1.66 -11.56 -12.93
CA HIS A 21 -1.01 -10.49 -13.71
C HIS A 21 0.44 -10.21 -13.31
N TRP A 22 0.92 -10.84 -12.27
CA TRP A 22 2.30 -10.71 -11.82
C TRP A 22 3.21 -11.56 -12.69
N SER A 23 4.13 -10.92 -13.38
CA SER A 23 5.06 -11.53 -14.32
C SER A 23 6.47 -10.96 -14.18
N ALA A 24 7.43 -11.57 -14.83
CA ALA A 24 8.81 -11.10 -14.86
C ALA A 24 8.99 -9.70 -15.49
N SER A 25 7.97 -9.18 -16.18
CA SER A 25 8.02 -7.82 -16.76
C SER A 25 7.79 -6.71 -15.74
N ASN A 26 7.19 -7.02 -14.58
CA ASN A 26 6.84 -6.03 -13.57
C ASN A 26 7.25 -6.39 -12.14
N ALA A 27 7.90 -7.53 -11.94
CA ALA A 27 8.35 -7.96 -10.61
C ALA A 27 9.62 -8.79 -10.68
N SER A 28 10.48 -8.65 -9.66
CA SER A 28 11.77 -9.36 -9.58
C SER A 28 11.63 -10.88 -9.46
N SER A 29 10.54 -11.37 -8.88
CA SER A 29 10.39 -12.77 -8.52
C SER A 29 8.94 -13.26 -8.46
N ALA A 30 8.05 -12.74 -9.32
CA ALA A 30 6.62 -13.02 -9.23
C ALA A 30 6.03 -13.56 -10.53
N ASN A 31 6.48 -14.73 -10.97
CA ASN A 31 5.82 -15.44 -12.06
C ASN A 31 4.78 -16.42 -11.47
N ILE A 32 3.54 -15.96 -11.27
CA ILE A 32 2.44 -16.76 -10.68
C ILE A 32 2.19 -18.02 -11.49
N THR A 33 2.32 -17.96 -12.80
CA THR A 33 2.05 -19.12 -13.67
C THR A 33 3.05 -20.27 -13.46
N ALA A 34 4.21 -20.01 -12.86
CA ALA A 34 5.17 -21.05 -12.48
C ALA A 34 4.69 -21.94 -11.31
N LEU A 35 3.62 -21.56 -10.63
CA LEU A 35 3.00 -22.36 -9.56
C LEU A 35 1.94 -23.33 -10.07
N TYR A 36 1.52 -23.21 -11.33
CA TYR A 36 0.49 -24.08 -11.88
C TYR A 36 1.05 -25.46 -12.16
N THR A 37 0.18 -26.45 -12.03
CA THR A 37 0.49 -27.82 -12.38
C THR A 37 0.35 -28.02 -13.89
N ASP A 38 1.01 -29.07 -14.42
CA ASP A 38 0.89 -29.46 -15.85
C ASP A 38 -0.46 -30.15 -16.15
N ALA A 39 -1.44 -30.05 -15.24
CA ALA A 39 -2.74 -30.64 -15.43
C ALA A 39 -3.57 -29.85 -16.46
N ASN A 40 -3.95 -30.53 -17.52
CA ASN A 40 -4.78 -29.99 -18.60
C ASN A 40 -6.08 -30.80 -18.73
N ASP A 41 -7.15 -30.10 -19.07
CA ASP A 41 -8.37 -30.77 -19.50
C ASP A 41 -8.10 -31.61 -20.75
N LYS A 42 -8.47 -32.90 -20.72
CA LYS A 42 -8.14 -33.85 -21.78
C LYS A 42 -8.88 -33.59 -23.10
N ILE A 43 -9.95 -32.82 -23.08
CA ILE A 43 -10.80 -32.54 -24.24
C ILE A 43 -10.44 -31.18 -24.85
N SER A 44 -10.43 -30.13 -24.03
CA SER A 44 -10.17 -28.76 -24.49
C SER A 44 -8.68 -28.38 -24.52
N GLY A 45 -7.82 -29.13 -23.84
CA GLY A 45 -6.41 -28.78 -23.62
C GLY A 45 -6.21 -27.60 -22.66
N GLN A 46 -7.26 -27.11 -22.00
CA GLN A 46 -7.18 -25.96 -21.11
C GLN A 46 -6.43 -26.32 -19.83
N PRO A 47 -5.39 -25.55 -19.45
CA PRO A 47 -4.66 -25.79 -18.20
C PRO A 47 -5.48 -25.43 -16.97
N GLU A 48 -5.24 -26.15 -15.87
CA GLU A 48 -5.79 -25.80 -14.54
C GLU A 48 -5.06 -24.56 -13.98
N LEU A 49 -5.74 -23.43 -13.97
CA LEU A 49 -5.15 -22.12 -13.60
C LEU A 49 -5.61 -21.61 -12.23
N LYS A 50 -6.40 -22.41 -11.48
CA LYS A 50 -7.09 -21.84 -10.29
C LYS A 50 -6.70 -22.49 -8.98
N HIS A 51 -6.12 -23.69 -8.99
CA HIS A 51 -5.79 -24.42 -7.78
C HIS A 51 -4.37 -24.98 -7.86
N ALA A 52 -3.50 -24.48 -6.98
CA ALA A 52 -2.16 -25.02 -6.81
C ALA A 52 -1.89 -25.25 -5.33
N ALA A 53 -1.31 -26.40 -5.00
CA ALA A 53 -0.82 -26.64 -3.63
C ALA A 53 0.49 -25.86 -3.43
N ILE A 54 0.52 -25.01 -2.41
CA ILE A 54 1.68 -24.17 -2.12
C ILE A 54 2.09 -24.26 -0.66
N LYS A 55 3.35 -23.92 -0.40
CA LYS A 55 3.88 -23.68 0.95
C LYS A 55 4.25 -22.21 1.09
N LEU A 56 3.81 -21.59 2.16
CA LEU A 56 4.17 -20.21 2.48
C LEU A 56 5.34 -20.16 3.46
N GLN A 57 6.26 -19.27 3.20
CA GLN A 57 7.35 -18.94 4.11
C GLN A 57 7.48 -17.43 4.21
N LYS A 58 7.51 -16.89 5.45
CA LYS A 58 7.75 -15.47 5.68
C LYS A 58 9.19 -15.13 5.33
N VAL A 59 9.37 -14.08 4.51
CA VAL A 59 10.65 -13.45 4.23
C VAL A 59 10.61 -12.04 4.80
N SER A 60 11.70 -11.57 5.37
CA SER A 60 11.81 -10.21 5.92
C SER A 60 13.12 -9.61 5.44
N TYR A 61 13.06 -8.31 5.13
CA TYR A 61 14.21 -7.48 4.76
C TYR A 61 14.43 -6.39 5.80
N GLN A 62 15.61 -5.79 5.81
CA GLN A 62 15.92 -4.69 6.74
C GLN A 62 15.17 -3.41 6.37
N HIS A 63 14.90 -3.21 5.08
CA HIS A 63 14.26 -2.00 4.58
C HIS A 63 13.17 -2.33 3.56
N TYR A 64 12.10 -1.55 3.63
CA TYR A 64 10.99 -1.54 2.68
C TYR A 64 10.81 -0.12 2.15
N GLY A 65 10.39 0.02 0.91
CA GLY A 65 10.22 1.35 0.35
C GLY A 65 9.30 1.43 -0.85
N GLN A 66 9.06 2.69 -1.22
CA GLN A 66 8.33 3.08 -2.42
C GLN A 66 9.15 4.12 -3.16
N LEU A 67 9.33 3.92 -4.47
CA LEU A 67 9.97 4.86 -5.37
C LEU A 67 8.97 5.26 -6.46
N PHE A 68 8.66 6.53 -6.52
CA PHE A 68 7.88 7.16 -7.60
C PHE A 68 8.84 7.91 -8.49
N ILE A 69 8.80 7.68 -9.80
CA ILE A 69 9.70 8.31 -10.74
C ILE A 69 9.01 8.58 -12.07
N LYS A 70 9.19 9.79 -12.64
CA LYS A 70 8.58 10.22 -13.92
C LYS A 70 9.09 9.46 -15.15
N GLN A 71 10.16 8.71 -15.03
CA GLN A 71 10.68 7.88 -16.12
C GLN A 71 10.58 6.40 -15.78
N ASP A 72 10.47 5.56 -16.78
CA ASP A 72 10.51 4.12 -16.57
C ASP A 72 11.95 3.66 -16.32
N LEU A 73 12.16 2.97 -15.21
CA LEU A 73 13.40 2.28 -14.91
C LEU A 73 13.32 0.84 -15.42
N LYS A 74 14.39 0.40 -16.05
CA LYS A 74 14.47 -0.99 -16.53
C LYS A 74 14.53 -1.96 -15.34
N VAL A 75 13.87 -3.11 -15.49
CA VAL A 75 13.81 -4.17 -14.46
C VAL A 75 15.20 -4.63 -14.05
N GLU A 76 16.13 -4.74 -15.01
CA GLU A 76 17.52 -5.13 -14.75
C GLU A 76 18.21 -4.15 -13.82
N LEU A 77 17.99 -2.85 -14.01
CA LEU A 77 18.55 -1.80 -13.15
C LEU A 77 17.96 -1.87 -11.74
N LEU A 78 16.67 -2.10 -11.60
CA LEU A 78 16.03 -2.25 -10.29
C LEU A 78 16.58 -3.45 -9.52
N GLY A 79 16.89 -4.55 -10.22
CA GLY A 79 17.50 -5.74 -9.63
C GLY A 79 18.92 -5.55 -9.07
N GLU A 80 19.62 -4.49 -9.48
CA GLU A 80 20.92 -4.13 -8.90
C GLU A 80 20.77 -3.43 -7.52
N TYR A 81 19.60 -2.82 -7.25
CA TYR A 81 19.37 -2.02 -6.03
C TYR A 81 18.46 -2.68 -5.03
N PHE A 82 17.54 -3.50 -5.50
CA PHE A 82 16.49 -4.07 -4.66
C PHE A 82 16.50 -5.60 -4.73
N ASP A 83 16.52 -6.23 -3.57
CA ASP A 83 16.45 -7.70 -3.47
C ASP A 83 15.07 -8.21 -3.89
N TYR A 84 14.05 -7.39 -3.69
CA TYR A 84 12.70 -7.61 -4.15
C TYR A 84 12.09 -6.30 -4.63
N PHE A 85 11.38 -6.33 -5.76
CA PHE A 85 10.61 -5.18 -6.23
C PHE A 85 9.41 -5.62 -7.08
N VAL A 86 8.43 -4.71 -7.13
CA VAL A 86 7.29 -4.74 -8.05
C VAL A 86 7.09 -3.36 -8.63
N THR A 87 6.86 -3.29 -9.92
CA THR A 87 6.58 -2.04 -10.62
C THR A 87 5.12 -1.95 -11.01
N SER A 88 4.58 -0.75 -10.93
CA SER A 88 3.23 -0.41 -11.38
C SER A 88 3.27 0.90 -12.17
N PRO A 89 2.64 0.99 -13.35
CA PRO A 89 2.54 2.25 -14.06
C PRO A 89 1.69 3.22 -13.26
N VAL A 90 2.06 4.49 -13.29
CA VAL A 90 1.29 5.62 -12.77
C VAL A 90 1.07 6.62 -13.91
N GLU A 91 0.27 7.67 -13.67
CA GLU A 91 -0.15 8.62 -14.72
C GLU A 91 1.05 9.22 -15.49
N LYS A 92 2.12 9.58 -14.77
CA LYS A 92 3.36 10.09 -15.38
C LYS A 92 4.56 9.35 -14.82
N GLY A 93 4.79 8.11 -15.26
CA GLY A 93 5.97 7.34 -14.90
C GLY A 93 5.65 6.01 -14.21
N GLN A 94 6.41 5.68 -13.18
CA GLN A 94 6.41 4.36 -12.55
C GLN A 94 6.44 4.47 -11.02
N LEU A 95 5.67 3.62 -10.36
CA LEU A 95 5.78 3.34 -8.94
C LEU A 95 6.50 1.99 -8.76
N VAL A 96 7.51 1.97 -7.92
CA VAL A 96 8.24 0.77 -7.53
C VAL A 96 8.04 0.53 -6.04
N PHE A 97 7.42 -0.58 -5.68
CA PHE A 97 7.48 -1.12 -4.32
C PHE A 97 8.70 -2.01 -4.22
N PHE A 98 9.49 -1.85 -3.18
CA PHE A 98 10.70 -2.65 -3.02
C PHE A 98 10.98 -3.06 -1.58
N ALA A 99 11.80 -4.10 -1.44
CA ALA A 99 12.42 -4.50 -0.18
C ALA A 99 13.89 -4.85 -0.42
N THR A 100 14.74 -4.58 0.57
CA THR A 100 16.18 -4.77 0.43
C THR A 100 16.89 -4.81 1.78
N ASP A 101 18.04 -5.46 1.81
CA ASP A 101 18.98 -5.42 2.93
C ASP A 101 20.06 -4.33 2.77
N GLN A 102 20.05 -3.62 1.63
CA GLN A 102 20.97 -2.50 1.41
C GLN A 102 20.59 -1.28 2.25
N GLN A 103 21.61 -0.52 2.65
CA GLN A 103 21.43 0.72 3.41
C GLN A 103 20.81 1.84 2.54
N PRO A 104 19.91 2.68 3.07
CA PRO A 104 19.27 3.76 2.33
C PRO A 104 20.27 4.71 1.63
N ALA A 105 21.39 5.01 2.27
CA ALA A 105 22.45 5.85 1.69
C ALA A 105 23.12 5.22 0.46
N THR A 106 23.26 3.89 0.44
CA THR A 106 23.81 3.14 -0.71
C THR A 106 22.85 3.21 -1.89
N ILE A 107 21.58 2.94 -1.66
CA ILE A 107 20.53 3.01 -2.68
C ILE A 107 20.48 4.41 -3.31
N LYS A 108 20.43 5.44 -2.46
CA LYS A 108 20.44 6.84 -2.92
C LYS A 108 21.64 7.14 -3.80
N ARG A 109 22.86 6.79 -3.35
CA ARG A 109 24.08 7.02 -4.11
C ARG A 109 24.04 6.34 -5.48
N HIS A 110 23.56 5.11 -5.54
CA HIS A 110 23.42 4.39 -6.81
C HIS A 110 22.41 5.08 -7.73
N LEU A 111 21.25 5.49 -7.24
CA LEU A 111 20.28 6.24 -8.04
C LEU A 111 20.88 7.55 -8.56
N GLN A 112 21.64 8.27 -7.74
CA GLN A 112 22.32 9.50 -8.16
C GLN A 112 23.32 9.26 -9.30
N LEU A 113 24.07 8.17 -9.27
CA LEU A 113 25.01 7.81 -10.33
C LEU A 113 24.31 7.40 -11.63
N GLN A 114 23.18 6.73 -11.54
CA GLN A 114 22.43 6.25 -12.71
C GLN A 114 21.49 7.31 -13.31
N LEU A 115 21.17 8.33 -12.54
CA LEU A 115 20.26 9.41 -12.92
C LEU A 115 21.00 10.77 -12.96
N PRO A 116 22.01 10.93 -13.81
CA PRO A 116 22.87 12.14 -13.81
C PRO A 116 22.13 13.42 -14.27
N LEU A 117 20.92 13.29 -14.85
CA LEU A 117 20.08 14.42 -15.25
C LEU A 117 19.25 15.02 -14.11
N TYR A 118 19.30 14.40 -12.92
CA TYR A 118 18.67 14.93 -11.71
C TYR A 118 19.69 15.81 -11.00
N ASP A 119 19.44 17.11 -11.00
CA ASP A 119 20.37 18.15 -10.61
C ASP A 119 20.26 18.54 -9.13
N GLU A 120 19.10 18.35 -8.52
CA GLU A 120 18.87 18.67 -7.12
C GLU A 120 18.28 17.48 -6.36
N TRP A 121 18.89 17.14 -5.21
CA TRP A 121 18.48 16.03 -4.35
C TRP A 121 18.24 16.53 -2.93
N ILE A 122 16.99 16.47 -2.48
CA ILE A 122 16.56 16.91 -1.16
C ILE A 122 16.20 15.70 -0.31
N ASN A 123 16.64 15.71 0.95
CA ASN A 123 16.48 14.57 1.83
C ASN A 123 16.02 14.99 3.22
N ALA A 124 15.20 14.14 3.82
CA ALA A 124 14.97 14.11 5.25
C ALA A 124 15.18 12.69 5.77
N ALA A 125 15.73 12.57 6.96
CA ALA A 125 15.91 11.30 7.61
C ALA A 125 15.52 11.45 9.09
N ASP A 126 14.70 10.54 9.56
CA ASP A 126 14.43 10.31 10.96
C ASP A 126 14.73 8.84 11.30
N PRO A 127 14.66 8.40 12.56
CA PRO A 127 15.00 7.03 12.94
C PRO A 127 14.23 5.94 12.18
N ASP A 128 13.00 6.23 11.76
CA ASP A 128 12.10 5.26 11.13
C ASP A 128 11.88 5.49 9.63
N LEU A 129 12.27 6.65 9.08
CA LEU A 129 11.95 7.03 7.70
C LEU A 129 13.08 7.83 7.04
N ASN A 130 13.51 7.37 5.88
CA ASN A 130 14.37 8.12 4.98
C ASN A 130 13.55 8.55 3.76
N SER A 131 13.38 9.84 3.58
CA SER A 131 12.65 10.43 2.47
C SER A 131 13.62 11.16 1.55
N THR A 132 13.48 10.96 0.26
CA THR A 132 14.29 11.61 -0.77
C THR A 132 13.38 12.09 -1.88
N CYS A 133 13.56 13.32 -2.32
CA CYS A 133 13.03 13.76 -3.60
C CYS A 133 14.14 14.30 -4.49
N ALA A 134 13.95 14.27 -5.81
CA ALA A 134 14.91 14.80 -6.75
C ALA A 134 14.22 15.56 -7.87
N MET A 135 14.86 16.63 -8.27
CA MET A 135 14.43 17.53 -9.33
C MET A 135 15.18 17.22 -10.62
N ARG A 136 14.50 17.43 -11.73
CA ARG A 136 15.09 17.43 -13.06
C ARG A 136 14.59 18.65 -13.82
N GLN A 137 15.48 19.55 -14.17
CA GLN A 137 15.16 20.84 -14.83
C GLN A 137 14.13 21.67 -14.04
N GLY A 138 14.25 21.69 -12.71
CA GLY A 138 13.34 22.42 -11.82
C GLY A 138 12.03 21.72 -11.48
N GLU A 139 11.72 20.57 -12.11
CA GLU A 139 10.50 19.80 -11.82
C GLU A 139 10.78 18.63 -10.89
N MET A 140 9.92 18.40 -9.90
CA MET A 140 9.96 17.20 -9.07
C MET A 140 9.73 15.97 -9.95
N SER A 141 10.68 15.07 -10.00
CA SER A 141 10.68 13.96 -10.94
C SER A 141 10.95 12.61 -10.28
N LEU A 142 11.37 12.60 -9.02
CA LEU A 142 11.58 11.39 -8.21
C LEU A 142 11.20 11.67 -6.77
N ILE A 143 10.53 10.68 -6.16
CA ILE A 143 10.21 10.65 -4.73
C ILE A 143 10.46 9.24 -4.23
N MET A 144 11.23 9.08 -3.16
CA MET A 144 11.55 7.79 -2.57
C MET A 144 11.38 7.83 -1.05
N PHE A 145 10.75 6.82 -0.53
CA PHE A 145 10.61 6.57 0.91
C PHE A 145 11.22 5.21 1.25
N ILE A 146 12.04 5.15 2.28
CA ILE A 146 12.65 3.91 2.79
C ILE A 146 12.50 3.87 4.30
N SER A 147 12.04 2.74 4.84
CA SER A 147 11.87 2.51 6.29
C SER A 147 12.20 1.07 6.66
N SER A 148 12.49 0.83 7.92
CA SER A 148 12.57 -0.52 8.50
C SER A 148 11.20 -1.20 8.67
N LYS A 149 10.11 -0.44 8.51
CA LYS A 149 8.72 -0.92 8.56
C LYS A 149 8.08 -0.79 7.19
N ASN A 150 7.02 -1.55 6.94
CA ASN A 150 6.25 -1.36 5.71
C ASN A 150 5.71 0.08 5.64
N ILE A 151 5.85 0.68 4.47
CA ILE A 151 5.39 2.04 4.19
C ILE A 151 4.21 1.96 3.24
N GLU A 152 3.13 2.63 3.60
CA GLU A 152 2.02 2.89 2.69
C GLU A 152 1.90 4.41 2.50
N VAL A 153 2.03 4.84 1.25
CA VAL A 153 1.81 6.21 0.83
C VAL A 153 0.74 6.19 -0.24
N ASP A 154 -0.22 7.10 -0.14
CA ASP A 154 -1.28 7.22 -1.15
C ASP A 154 -0.67 7.64 -2.51
N PRO A 155 -0.74 6.79 -3.55
CA PRO A 155 -0.19 7.11 -4.85
C PRO A 155 -0.85 8.34 -5.49
N SER A 156 -2.11 8.64 -5.17
CA SER A 156 -2.82 9.81 -5.73
C SER A 156 -2.24 11.11 -5.19
N TRP A 157 -1.85 11.16 -3.92
CA TRP A 157 -1.15 12.30 -3.36
C TRP A 157 0.20 12.54 -4.06
N ILE A 158 1.01 11.50 -4.19
CA ILE A 158 2.32 11.61 -4.84
C ILE A 158 2.19 11.99 -6.31
N ASN A 159 1.23 11.38 -7.03
CA ASN A 159 0.94 11.75 -8.41
C ASN A 159 0.55 13.23 -8.55
N SER A 160 -0.22 13.78 -7.61
CA SER A 160 -0.57 15.19 -7.64
C SER A 160 0.65 16.10 -7.50
N LEU A 161 1.61 15.73 -6.64
CA LEU A 161 2.87 16.47 -6.48
C LEU A 161 3.77 16.33 -7.71
N LEU A 162 3.91 15.14 -8.27
CA LEU A 162 4.68 14.92 -9.49
C LEU A 162 4.07 15.60 -10.72
N ASN A 163 2.77 15.84 -10.74
CA ASN A 163 2.07 16.52 -11.83
C ASN A 163 2.04 18.04 -11.66
N SER A 164 2.38 18.56 -10.48
CA SER A 164 2.44 19.99 -10.22
C SER A 164 3.63 20.61 -10.95
N GLU A 165 3.42 21.76 -11.59
CA GLU A 165 4.51 22.57 -12.19
C GLU A 165 5.35 23.23 -11.11
N ASP A 166 4.71 23.66 -10.01
CA ASP A 166 5.34 24.26 -8.86
C ASP A 166 4.99 23.51 -7.58
N VAL A 167 5.98 23.05 -6.85
CA VAL A 167 5.82 22.45 -5.53
C VAL A 167 6.22 23.45 -4.46
N THR A 168 5.29 23.80 -3.58
CA THR A 168 5.57 24.77 -2.51
C THR A 168 6.50 24.19 -1.46
N SER A 169 7.18 25.05 -0.71
CA SER A 169 8.04 24.61 0.41
C SER A 169 7.25 23.83 1.48
N GLU A 170 5.99 24.17 1.70
CA GLU A 170 5.11 23.46 2.63
C GLU A 170 4.80 22.04 2.14
N GLN A 171 4.47 21.88 0.86
CA GLN A 171 4.24 20.58 0.23
C GLN A 171 5.51 19.73 0.24
N LEU A 172 6.67 20.33 -0.04
CA LEU A 172 7.95 19.64 0.04
C LEU A 172 8.24 19.16 1.47
N HIS A 173 8.02 20.03 2.47
CA HIS A 173 8.17 19.66 3.86
C HIS A 173 7.18 18.54 4.26
N GLY A 174 5.92 18.65 3.85
CA GLY A 174 4.90 17.62 4.05
C GLY A 174 5.30 16.29 3.40
N LEU A 175 5.83 16.34 2.18
CA LEU A 175 6.33 15.17 1.45
C LEU A 175 7.44 14.45 2.21
N LEU A 176 8.48 15.19 2.60
CA LEU A 176 9.65 14.63 3.29
C LEU A 176 9.31 14.02 4.65
N ASN A 177 8.29 14.53 5.33
CA ASN A 177 7.79 14.01 6.60
C ASN A 177 6.61 13.03 6.45
N LYS A 178 6.26 12.64 5.23
CA LYS A 178 5.09 11.78 4.93
C LYS A 178 3.77 12.34 5.49
N GLN A 179 3.61 13.64 5.42
CA GLN A 179 2.43 14.37 5.89
C GLN A 179 1.68 14.94 4.68
N PRO A 180 0.68 14.22 4.14
CA PRO A 180 -0.08 14.69 2.99
C PRO A 180 -0.93 15.91 3.34
N ASP A 181 -1.22 16.73 2.32
CA ASP A 181 -2.19 17.81 2.41
C ASP A 181 -3.56 17.29 2.90
N GLU A 182 -4.35 18.16 3.53
CA GLU A 182 -5.64 17.81 4.12
C GLU A 182 -6.59 17.05 3.17
N GLN A 183 -6.59 17.41 1.87
CA GLN A 183 -7.39 16.73 0.87
C GLN A 183 -7.03 15.23 0.69
N PHE A 184 -5.76 14.86 0.90
CA PHE A 184 -5.29 13.48 0.79
C PHE A 184 -5.35 12.72 2.14
N LYS A 185 -5.42 13.44 3.26
CA LYS A 185 -5.67 12.83 4.57
C LYS A 185 -7.05 12.20 4.67
N GLN A 186 -8.01 12.68 3.86
CA GLN A 186 -9.36 12.13 3.83
C GLN A 186 -9.46 10.74 3.18
N GLY A 187 -8.43 10.29 2.45
CA GLY A 187 -8.44 9.05 1.69
C GLY A 187 -9.31 9.11 0.43
N LYS A 188 -9.60 7.94 -0.16
CA LYS A 188 -10.45 7.82 -1.34
C LYS A 188 -11.80 8.50 -1.12
N LEU A 189 -12.24 9.30 -2.08
CA LEU A 189 -13.55 9.96 -2.02
C LEU A 189 -14.68 8.93 -2.11
N ILE A 190 -15.43 8.75 -1.03
CA ILE A 190 -16.57 7.82 -0.93
C ILE A 190 -17.89 8.55 -1.20
N CYS A 191 -18.11 9.69 -0.56
CA CYS A 191 -19.32 10.49 -0.75
C CYS A 191 -19.02 11.74 -1.57
N SER A 192 -19.33 11.71 -2.87
CA SER A 192 -19.11 12.84 -3.79
C SER A 192 -20.00 14.04 -3.50
N CYS A 193 -21.22 13.82 -2.99
CA CYS A 193 -22.15 14.91 -2.67
C CYS A 193 -21.65 15.81 -1.55
N PHE A 194 -21.03 15.24 -0.54
CA PHE A 194 -20.53 15.95 0.65
C PHE A 194 -19.00 15.94 0.75
N LYS A 195 -18.30 15.47 -0.29
CA LYS A 195 -16.82 15.42 -0.39
C LYS A 195 -16.17 14.73 0.83
N VAL A 196 -16.75 13.61 1.25
CA VAL A 196 -16.24 12.86 2.41
C VAL A 196 -15.43 11.66 1.94
N GLY A 197 -14.18 11.59 2.40
CA GLY A 197 -13.25 10.51 2.09
C GLY A 197 -13.31 9.34 3.06
N GLU A 198 -12.71 8.24 2.66
CA GLU A 198 -12.72 6.95 3.36
C GLU A 198 -12.15 7.06 4.78
N ASN A 199 -11.01 7.73 4.95
CA ASN A 199 -10.36 7.88 6.26
C ASN A 199 -11.25 8.63 7.25
N THR A 200 -11.92 9.70 6.81
CA THR A 200 -12.88 10.45 7.63
C THR A 200 -14.05 9.56 8.09
N ILE A 201 -14.51 8.67 7.21
CA ILE A 201 -15.58 7.71 7.52
C ILE A 201 -15.08 6.65 8.51
N ILE A 202 -13.89 6.10 8.29
CA ILE A 202 -13.25 5.12 9.20
C ILE A 202 -13.06 5.71 10.60
N ASP A 203 -12.59 6.94 10.70
CA ASP A 203 -12.41 7.62 11.99
C ASP A 203 -13.75 7.87 12.69
N ALA A 204 -14.79 8.22 11.94
CA ALA A 204 -16.14 8.33 12.48
C ALA A 204 -16.67 6.98 13.00
N ILE A 205 -16.36 5.87 12.31
CA ILE A 205 -16.74 4.52 12.74
C ILE A 205 -15.98 4.13 14.02
N LYS A 206 -14.66 4.35 14.08
CA LYS A 206 -13.83 4.09 15.27
C LYS A 206 -14.27 4.90 16.49
N THR A 207 -14.81 6.12 16.24
CA THR A 207 -15.30 7.03 17.29
C THR A 207 -16.79 6.82 17.64
N GLY A 208 -17.43 5.76 17.10
CA GLY A 208 -18.75 5.30 17.55
C GLY A 208 -19.88 5.34 16.52
N CYS A 209 -19.63 5.72 15.26
CA CYS A 209 -20.63 5.55 14.20
C CYS A 209 -20.67 4.07 13.80
N ASP A 210 -21.77 3.39 14.13
CA ASP A 210 -21.89 1.94 13.96
C ASP A 210 -22.85 1.52 12.84
N SER A 211 -23.38 2.48 12.10
CA SER A 211 -24.35 2.27 11.03
C SER A 211 -24.24 3.37 9.96
N VAL A 212 -24.79 3.10 8.76
CA VAL A 212 -24.86 4.09 7.68
C VAL A 212 -25.69 5.32 8.11
N ASP A 213 -26.74 5.10 8.92
CA ASP A 213 -27.57 6.21 9.42
C ASP A 213 -26.82 7.09 10.44
N SER A 214 -25.96 6.50 11.28
CA SER A 214 -25.14 7.28 12.21
C SER A 214 -24.05 8.08 11.47
N LEU A 215 -23.48 7.51 10.40
CA LEU A 215 -22.58 8.23 9.49
C LEU A 215 -23.34 9.36 8.75
N GLY A 216 -24.57 9.11 8.30
CA GLY A 216 -25.42 10.11 7.70
C GLY A 216 -25.71 11.30 8.63
N ARG A 217 -25.97 11.04 9.91
CA ARG A 217 -26.17 12.11 10.91
C ARG A 217 -24.90 12.91 11.19
N LYS A 218 -23.73 12.26 11.23
CA LYS A 218 -22.47 12.91 11.59
C LYS A 218 -21.76 13.58 10.41
N LEU A 219 -21.75 12.92 9.24
CA LEU A 219 -20.98 13.34 8.06
C LEU A 219 -21.85 13.67 6.85
N GLN A 220 -23.16 13.55 6.97
CA GLN A 220 -24.14 13.71 5.88
C GLN A 220 -23.98 12.68 4.73
N CYS A 221 -23.08 11.70 4.86
CA CYS A 221 -22.86 10.67 3.86
C CYS A 221 -24.13 9.83 3.64
N GLY A 222 -24.47 9.58 2.36
CA GLY A 222 -25.63 8.74 2.00
C GLY A 222 -26.99 9.41 2.17
N THR A 223 -27.07 10.67 2.61
CA THR A 223 -28.34 11.38 2.86
C THR A 223 -28.88 12.08 1.63
N ASN A 224 -28.08 12.33 0.59
CA ASN A 224 -28.53 12.97 -0.65
C ASN A 224 -28.84 11.91 -1.73
N CYS A 225 -27.91 11.62 -2.64
CA CYS A 225 -28.15 10.67 -3.75
C CYS A 225 -28.17 9.20 -3.33
N GLY A 226 -27.55 8.85 -2.19
CA GLY A 226 -27.51 7.51 -1.66
C GLY A 226 -26.58 6.52 -2.35
N SER A 227 -25.86 6.91 -3.43
CA SER A 227 -24.99 6.03 -4.21
C SER A 227 -23.86 5.40 -3.39
N CYS A 228 -23.35 6.11 -2.37
CA CYS A 228 -22.29 5.63 -1.50
C CYS A 228 -22.75 4.67 -0.38
N LYS A 229 -24.05 4.41 -0.21
CA LYS A 229 -24.57 3.60 0.92
C LYS A 229 -24.01 2.18 0.97
N SER A 230 -23.75 1.55 -0.18
CA SER A 230 -23.16 0.22 -0.25
C SER A 230 -21.72 0.21 0.28
N GLU A 231 -20.89 1.16 -0.14
CA GLU A 231 -19.52 1.33 0.35
C GLU A 231 -19.49 1.69 1.85
N LEU A 232 -20.35 2.61 2.29
CA LEU A 232 -20.50 2.93 3.72
C LEU A 232 -20.85 1.72 4.56
N SER A 233 -21.77 0.85 4.08
CA SER A 233 -22.12 -0.39 4.77
C SER A 233 -20.96 -1.36 4.87
N GLN A 234 -20.12 -1.46 3.84
CA GLN A 234 -18.90 -2.29 3.86
C GLN A 234 -17.90 -1.75 4.87
N LEU A 235 -17.62 -0.45 4.86
CA LEU A 235 -16.69 0.19 5.81
C LEU A 235 -17.14 0.01 7.26
N VAL A 236 -18.45 0.17 7.53
CA VAL A 236 -19.00 -0.10 8.87
C VAL A 236 -18.76 -1.56 9.28
N LYS A 237 -19.00 -2.53 8.40
CA LYS A 237 -18.75 -3.95 8.71
C LYS A 237 -17.29 -4.26 8.99
N GLN A 238 -16.38 -3.63 8.24
CA GLN A 238 -14.93 -3.86 8.34
C GLN A 238 -14.31 -3.21 9.57
N HIS A 239 -14.74 -1.98 9.90
CA HIS A 239 -14.07 -1.13 10.89
C HIS A 239 -14.84 -0.96 12.21
N LYS A 240 -16.08 -1.48 12.29
CA LYS A 240 -16.85 -1.44 13.55
C LYS A 240 -16.08 -2.18 14.64
N PRO A 241 -15.82 -1.55 15.80
CA PRO A 241 -15.18 -2.21 16.92
C PRO A 241 -15.97 -3.47 17.30
N LYS A 242 -15.32 -4.62 17.30
CA LYS A 242 -15.94 -5.84 17.84
C LYS A 242 -16.26 -5.58 19.30
N LYS A 243 -17.53 -5.58 19.70
CA LYS A 243 -17.89 -5.60 21.10
C LYS A 243 -17.23 -6.83 21.71
N LEU A 244 -16.29 -6.60 22.62
CA LEU A 244 -15.80 -7.64 23.50
C LEU A 244 -17.01 -8.10 24.30
N VAL A 245 -17.56 -9.24 23.97
CA VAL A 245 -18.45 -9.96 24.87
C VAL A 245 -17.55 -10.45 25.99
N ILE A 246 -17.53 -9.73 27.10
CA ILE A 246 -16.96 -10.23 28.34
C ILE A 246 -17.93 -11.32 28.78
N GLU A 247 -17.67 -12.56 28.41
CA GLU A 247 -18.26 -13.70 29.11
C GLU A 247 -17.78 -13.57 30.56
N GLN A 248 -18.75 -13.42 31.47
CA GLN A 248 -18.48 -13.49 32.89
C GLN A 248 -17.92 -14.87 33.19
N HIS A 249 -16.59 -14.98 33.27
CA HIS A 249 -15.96 -16.15 33.83
C HIS A 249 -16.31 -16.19 35.31
N GLN A 250 -17.10 -17.20 35.69
CA GLN A 250 -17.27 -17.63 37.06
C GLN A 250 -15.89 -17.84 37.69
N LEU A 251 -15.60 -17.09 38.79
CA LEU A 251 -14.47 -17.32 39.62
C LEU A 251 -14.64 -18.74 40.23
N ILE A 252 -13.82 -19.68 39.79
CA ILE A 252 -13.64 -20.95 40.47
C ILE A 252 -12.60 -20.69 41.56
N ALA A 253 -13.03 -20.77 42.82
CA ALA A 253 -12.13 -20.79 43.96
C ALA A 253 -11.34 -22.13 43.89
N LEU A 254 -10.01 -22.05 43.84
CA LEU A 254 -9.12 -23.15 44.09
C LEU A 254 -9.04 -23.31 45.61
N GLU A 255 -9.65 -24.39 46.13
CA GLU A 255 -9.39 -24.85 47.51
C GLU A 255 -8.10 -25.67 47.50
N ASP A 256 -7.18 -25.28 48.41
CA ASP A 256 -5.97 -26.03 48.74
C ASP A 256 -6.39 -27.44 49.26
N VAL A 257 -5.82 -28.46 48.62
CA VAL A 257 -5.82 -29.82 49.15
C VAL A 257 -4.44 -30.05 49.76
N SER A 258 -4.42 -30.05 51.09
CA SER A 258 -3.31 -30.45 51.94
C SER A 258 -3.02 -31.95 51.85
#